data_bbc3436785592fe95a1b7ee3b81d7479
#
_entry.id   bbc3436785592fe95a1b7ee3b81d7479
#
_cell.length_a   1.000
_cell.length_b   1.000
_cell.length_c   1.000
_cell.angle_alpha   90.00
_cell.angle_beta   90.00
_cell.angle_gamma   90.00
#
_symmetry.space_group_name_H-M   'P 1'
#
loop_
_entity.id
_entity.type
_entity.pdbx_description
1 polymer ?
#
loop_
_entity_poly.entity_id
_entity_poly.type
_entity_poly.pdbx_seq_one_letter_code
_entity_poly.pdbx_strand_id
1 'polypeptide(L)'
;MAAGIPIEQLTSLANLVHPDISRALLRQLWQQDGRKLSAYTHGIAITLTAISEEWVKVPPNTVATLKNLRSKLGPLPSGLTEKNKALLLSLDDPRLKAALVQLPDRLWHAARRANSHRSFVDLQTALAIDLLIHVPLRMQNLSPLKFDVHLHFPQGPRKPALITINRDETKTKIDLNYELPAALADRLQAYRNEIAPAVIGRRPNVIFLTNTGRTRSQAATANAIHKAILRYVGINMTPHQFRHWCAKIILDHNPGAYELVRQMLGHTSLKTTTSFYAGIDTRRAGRAHADLIMQLRESKLGRGRHRRTLRPREE
;
A
#
# COMPACT_ATOMS: atom_id res chain seq x y z
N MET A 1 21.43 -24.10 -3.17
CA MET A 1 22.35 -23.75 -4.28
C MET A 1 21.58 -22.92 -5.30
N ALA A 2 21.82 -21.61 -5.33
CA ALA A 2 21.24 -20.74 -6.36
C ALA A 2 22.21 -20.73 -7.56
N ALA A 3 21.71 -20.93 -8.77
CA ALA A 3 22.45 -20.87 -10.03
C ALA A 3 23.45 -22.03 -10.32
N GLY A 4 23.34 -23.17 -9.66
CA GLY A 4 24.26 -24.29 -9.89
C GLY A 4 25.70 -24.02 -9.42
N ILE A 5 25.95 -22.90 -8.75
CA ILE A 5 27.26 -22.51 -8.24
C ILE A 5 27.30 -22.89 -6.77
N PRO A 6 28.24 -23.74 -6.34
CA PRO A 6 28.44 -24.07 -4.93
C PRO A 6 28.72 -22.80 -4.13
N ILE A 7 28.08 -22.67 -2.96
CA ILE A 7 28.24 -21.45 -2.13
C ILE A 7 29.70 -21.28 -1.68
N GLU A 8 30.43 -22.36 -1.60
CA GLU A 8 31.86 -22.42 -1.27
C GLU A 8 32.74 -21.70 -2.31
N GLN A 9 32.25 -21.56 -3.55
CA GLN A 9 32.94 -20.82 -4.62
C GLN A 9 32.68 -19.31 -4.55
N LEU A 10 31.70 -18.87 -3.76
CA LEU A 10 31.39 -17.45 -3.56
C LEU A 10 32.14 -16.91 -2.33
N THR A 11 33.47 -16.91 -2.41
CA THR A 11 34.34 -16.51 -1.29
C THR A 11 34.53 -15.01 -1.17
N SER A 12 34.10 -14.23 -2.18
CA SER A 12 34.23 -12.77 -2.18
C SER A 12 33.12 -12.08 -2.99
N LEU A 13 32.91 -10.79 -2.73
CA LEU A 13 32.00 -9.98 -3.58
C LEU A 13 32.49 -9.90 -5.03
N ALA A 14 33.79 -9.96 -5.28
CA ALA A 14 34.37 -9.98 -6.61
C ALA A 14 33.90 -11.19 -7.42
N ASN A 15 33.86 -12.37 -6.78
CA ASN A 15 33.33 -13.58 -7.41
C ASN A 15 31.83 -13.43 -7.74
N LEU A 16 31.05 -12.84 -6.82
CA LEU A 16 29.62 -12.64 -7.01
C LEU A 16 29.31 -11.74 -8.20
N VAL A 17 30.10 -10.69 -8.43
CA VAL A 17 29.90 -9.74 -9.54
C VAL A 17 30.63 -10.13 -10.81
N HIS A 18 31.24 -11.33 -10.88
CA HIS A 18 31.78 -11.84 -12.13
C HIS A 18 30.65 -11.99 -13.16
N PRO A 19 30.83 -11.53 -14.40
CA PRO A 19 29.76 -11.49 -15.42
C PRO A 19 29.05 -12.83 -15.63
N ASP A 20 29.78 -13.94 -15.62
CA ASP A 20 29.18 -15.26 -15.85
C ASP A 20 28.38 -15.75 -14.66
N ILE A 21 28.85 -15.49 -13.44
CA ILE A 21 28.13 -15.81 -12.19
C ILE A 21 26.86 -14.96 -12.11
N SER A 22 26.98 -13.65 -12.34
CA SER A 22 25.84 -12.74 -12.37
C SER A 22 24.81 -13.13 -13.43
N ARG A 23 25.26 -13.54 -14.62
CA ARG A 23 24.38 -14.02 -15.73
C ARG A 23 23.65 -15.31 -15.33
N ALA A 24 24.35 -16.27 -14.74
CA ALA A 24 23.77 -17.54 -14.30
C ALA A 24 22.70 -17.30 -13.23
N LEU A 25 23.00 -16.45 -12.24
CA LEU A 25 22.07 -16.09 -11.17
C LEU A 25 20.80 -15.40 -11.73
N LEU A 26 20.97 -14.39 -12.57
CA LEU A 26 19.82 -13.66 -13.14
C LEU A 26 18.98 -14.57 -14.04
N ARG A 27 19.60 -15.50 -14.80
CA ARG A 27 18.90 -16.48 -15.62
C ARG A 27 18.08 -17.44 -14.77
N GLN A 28 18.63 -17.92 -13.66
CA GLN A 28 17.91 -18.81 -12.74
C GLN A 28 16.72 -18.10 -12.10
N LEU A 29 16.92 -16.88 -11.59
CA LEU A 29 15.82 -16.08 -11.02
C LEU A 29 14.71 -15.86 -12.05
N TRP A 30 15.07 -15.51 -13.29
CA TRP A 30 14.11 -15.36 -14.38
C TRP A 30 13.35 -16.66 -14.68
N GLN A 31 14.01 -17.82 -14.61
CA GLN A 31 13.35 -19.13 -14.78
C GLN A 31 12.40 -19.43 -13.62
N GLN A 32 12.81 -19.16 -12.36
CA GLN A 32 11.97 -19.35 -11.18
C GLN A 32 10.72 -18.47 -11.20
N ASP A 33 10.83 -17.26 -11.76
CA ASP A 33 9.70 -16.32 -11.93
C ASP A 33 8.81 -16.66 -13.16
N GLY A 34 8.90 -17.89 -13.67
CA GLY A 34 8.10 -18.35 -14.81
C GLY A 34 8.45 -17.65 -16.11
N ARG A 35 9.71 -17.28 -16.31
CA ARG A 35 10.26 -16.53 -17.46
C ARG A 35 9.66 -15.14 -17.63
N LYS A 36 9.26 -14.52 -16.52
CA LYS A 36 8.79 -13.13 -16.45
C LYS A 36 9.76 -12.29 -15.62
N LEU A 37 9.96 -11.04 -16.02
CA LEU A 37 10.76 -10.12 -15.22
C LEU A 37 10.00 -9.75 -13.95
N SER A 38 10.59 -10.06 -12.80
CA SER A 38 10.10 -9.59 -11.50
C SER A 38 10.87 -8.36 -11.02
N ALA A 39 10.24 -7.58 -10.15
CA ALA A 39 10.91 -6.47 -9.47
C ALA A 39 12.09 -6.96 -8.61
N TYR A 40 12.01 -8.20 -8.10
CA TYR A 40 13.09 -8.84 -7.34
C TYR A 40 14.30 -9.11 -8.22
N THR A 41 14.12 -9.80 -9.36
CA THR A 41 15.20 -10.10 -10.30
C THR A 41 15.87 -8.83 -10.83
N HIS A 42 15.05 -7.80 -11.14
CA HIS A 42 15.59 -6.50 -11.56
C HIS A 42 16.35 -5.79 -10.42
N GLY A 43 15.85 -5.86 -9.19
CA GLY A 43 16.53 -5.34 -8.00
C GLY A 43 17.89 -5.99 -7.77
N ILE A 44 17.98 -7.33 -7.91
CA ILE A 44 19.26 -8.06 -7.84
C ILE A 44 20.24 -7.57 -8.93
N ALA A 45 19.78 -7.38 -10.17
CA ALA A 45 20.65 -6.87 -11.24
C ALA A 45 21.19 -5.45 -10.94
N ILE A 46 20.36 -4.57 -10.36
CA ILE A 46 20.80 -3.25 -9.88
C ILE A 46 21.85 -3.40 -8.78
N THR A 47 21.59 -4.25 -7.79
CA THR A 47 22.49 -4.45 -6.65
C THR A 47 23.84 -5.01 -7.10
N LEU A 48 23.87 -6.00 -7.99
CA LEU A 48 25.10 -6.54 -8.55
C LEU A 48 25.91 -5.47 -9.29
N THR A 49 25.23 -4.62 -10.08
CA THR A 49 25.87 -3.48 -10.76
C THR A 49 26.46 -2.47 -9.76
N ALA A 50 25.72 -2.11 -8.72
CA ALA A 50 26.19 -1.20 -7.69
C ALA A 50 27.38 -1.78 -6.89
N ILE A 51 27.32 -3.06 -6.50
CA ILE A 51 28.44 -3.74 -5.83
C ILE A 51 29.69 -3.72 -6.72
N SER A 52 29.55 -3.99 -8.03
CA SER A 52 30.66 -4.00 -8.96
C SER A 52 31.34 -2.63 -9.12
N GLU A 53 30.53 -1.56 -9.14
CA GLU A 53 30.98 -0.19 -9.40
C GLU A 53 31.48 0.49 -8.12
N GLU A 54 30.75 0.40 -7.02
CA GLU A 54 30.99 1.19 -5.82
C GLU A 54 31.87 0.47 -4.77
N TRP A 55 31.73 -0.86 -4.65
CA TRP A 55 32.37 -1.62 -3.60
C TRP A 55 33.59 -2.40 -4.06
N VAL A 56 33.43 -3.22 -5.11
CA VAL A 56 34.54 -4.04 -5.64
C VAL A 56 35.44 -3.21 -6.56
N LYS A 57 34.88 -2.18 -7.23
CA LYS A 57 35.57 -1.32 -8.17
C LYS A 57 36.22 -2.12 -9.30
N VAL A 58 35.44 -3.03 -9.90
CA VAL A 58 35.91 -3.84 -11.03
C VAL A 58 36.20 -2.97 -12.26
N PRO A 59 36.99 -3.49 -13.23
CA PRO A 59 37.30 -2.74 -14.46
C PRO A 59 36.03 -2.26 -15.18
N PRO A 60 36.06 -1.08 -15.85
CA PRO A 60 34.91 -0.46 -16.50
C PRO A 60 34.21 -1.34 -17.53
N ASN A 61 34.94 -2.21 -18.24
CA ASN A 61 34.38 -3.18 -19.19
C ASN A 61 33.50 -4.23 -18.51
N THR A 62 33.85 -4.67 -17.29
CA THR A 62 33.05 -5.56 -16.47
C THR A 62 31.76 -4.87 -16.01
N VAL A 63 31.84 -3.64 -15.54
CA VAL A 63 30.68 -2.82 -15.19
C VAL A 63 29.74 -2.66 -16.38
N ALA A 64 30.30 -2.35 -17.56
CA ALA A 64 29.53 -2.22 -18.80
C ALA A 64 28.81 -3.53 -19.18
N THR A 65 29.46 -4.67 -18.97
CA THR A 65 28.85 -5.99 -19.18
C THR A 65 27.67 -6.24 -18.25
N LEU A 66 27.80 -5.90 -16.96
CA LEU A 66 26.70 -6.03 -15.99
C LEU A 66 25.55 -5.06 -16.29
N LYS A 67 25.85 -3.81 -16.68
CA LYS A 67 24.85 -2.85 -17.15
C LYS A 67 24.10 -3.35 -18.39
N ASN A 68 24.79 -4.00 -19.31
CA ASN A 68 24.19 -4.64 -20.49
C ASN A 68 23.31 -5.86 -20.10
N LEU A 69 23.75 -6.71 -19.17
CA LEU A 69 22.92 -7.78 -18.64
C LEU A 69 21.62 -7.26 -18.03
N ARG A 70 21.70 -6.17 -17.25
CA ARG A 70 20.52 -5.49 -16.67
C ARG A 70 19.60 -4.94 -17.75
N SER A 71 20.13 -4.29 -18.78
CA SER A 71 19.32 -3.73 -19.88
C SER A 71 18.57 -4.79 -20.67
N LYS A 72 19.17 -5.99 -20.84
CA LYS A 72 18.54 -7.14 -21.51
C LYS A 72 17.34 -7.72 -20.75
N LEU A 73 17.21 -7.44 -19.45
CA LEU A 73 16.02 -7.81 -18.68
C LEU A 73 14.77 -7.04 -19.12
N GLY A 74 14.95 -5.90 -19.78
CA GLY A 74 13.87 -5.03 -20.22
C GLY A 74 13.30 -4.14 -19.08
N PRO A 75 12.30 -3.33 -19.39
CA PRO A 75 11.68 -2.44 -18.39
C PRO A 75 10.82 -3.23 -17.41
N LEU A 76 10.83 -2.78 -16.15
CA LEU A 76 9.88 -3.32 -15.16
C LEU A 76 8.44 -3.07 -15.60
N PRO A 77 7.55 -4.06 -15.39
CA PRO A 77 6.13 -3.82 -15.56
C PRO A 77 5.68 -2.61 -14.75
N SER A 78 5.04 -1.65 -15.38
CA SER A 78 4.47 -0.48 -14.72
C SER A 78 3.06 -0.79 -14.20
N GLY A 79 2.63 -0.06 -13.17
CA GLY A 79 1.28 -0.16 -12.65
C GLY A 79 1.12 -1.15 -11.51
N LEU A 80 -0.13 -1.50 -11.24
CA LEU A 80 -0.49 -2.48 -10.21
C LEU A 80 -0.13 -3.90 -10.64
N THR A 81 0.44 -4.66 -9.71
CA THR A 81 0.64 -6.11 -9.92
C THR A 81 -0.72 -6.81 -10.04
N GLU A 82 -0.76 -7.97 -10.71
CA GLU A 82 -1.99 -8.75 -10.86
C GLU A 82 -2.60 -9.11 -9.49
N LYS A 83 -1.76 -9.40 -8.49
CA LYS A 83 -2.20 -9.62 -7.11
C LYS A 83 -2.95 -8.41 -6.54
N ASN A 84 -2.41 -7.20 -6.74
CA ASN A 84 -3.05 -5.98 -6.24
C ASN A 84 -4.32 -5.65 -7.03
N LYS A 85 -4.34 -5.89 -8.34
CA LYS A 85 -5.56 -5.76 -9.15
C LYS A 85 -6.66 -6.70 -8.66
N ALA A 86 -6.35 -7.98 -8.48
CA ALA A 86 -7.31 -8.97 -8.00
C ALA A 86 -7.89 -8.59 -6.61
N LEU A 87 -7.03 -8.15 -5.68
CA LEU A 87 -7.47 -7.65 -4.37
C LEU A 87 -8.41 -6.44 -4.51
N LEU A 88 -8.03 -5.44 -5.30
CA LEU A 88 -8.86 -4.25 -5.48
C LEU A 88 -10.20 -4.58 -6.13
N LEU A 89 -10.24 -5.56 -7.03
CA LEU A 89 -11.47 -6.07 -7.62
C LEU A 89 -12.35 -6.80 -6.59
N SER A 90 -11.77 -7.62 -5.71
CA SER A 90 -12.54 -8.29 -4.65
C SER A 90 -13.20 -7.29 -3.69
N LEU A 91 -12.58 -6.13 -3.47
CA LEU A 91 -13.11 -5.04 -2.64
C LEU A 91 -14.19 -4.19 -3.37
N ASP A 92 -14.55 -4.52 -4.61
CA ASP A 92 -15.77 -4.01 -5.25
C ASP A 92 -17.04 -4.68 -4.68
N ASP A 93 -16.91 -5.87 -4.06
CA ASP A 93 -18.01 -6.47 -3.31
C ASP A 93 -18.37 -5.57 -2.10
N PRO A 94 -19.62 -5.06 -2.03
CA PRO A 94 -20.06 -4.20 -0.92
C PRO A 94 -19.94 -4.87 0.45
N ARG A 95 -20.08 -6.20 0.53
CA ARG A 95 -19.98 -6.96 1.77
C ARG A 95 -18.55 -6.98 2.30
N LEU A 96 -17.58 -7.28 1.45
CA LEU A 96 -16.15 -7.27 1.81
C LEU A 96 -15.68 -5.85 2.16
N LYS A 97 -16.11 -4.85 1.40
CA LYS A 97 -15.83 -3.44 1.68
C LYS A 97 -16.37 -3.03 3.05
N ALA A 98 -17.64 -3.30 3.33
CA ALA A 98 -18.27 -3.01 4.62
C ALA A 98 -17.59 -3.75 5.77
N ALA A 99 -17.27 -5.05 5.58
CA ALA A 99 -16.57 -5.84 6.58
C ALA A 99 -15.18 -5.27 6.91
N LEU A 100 -14.44 -4.78 5.92
CA LEU A 100 -13.13 -4.15 6.11
C LEU A 100 -13.25 -2.81 6.85
N VAL A 101 -14.19 -1.95 6.44
CA VAL A 101 -14.39 -0.63 7.07
C VAL A 101 -14.87 -0.76 8.51
N GLN A 102 -15.71 -1.73 8.82
CA GLN A 102 -16.25 -1.98 10.17
C GLN A 102 -15.30 -2.80 11.06
N LEU A 103 -14.22 -3.35 10.51
CA LEU A 103 -13.32 -4.22 11.26
C LEU A 103 -12.70 -3.54 12.49
N PRO A 104 -12.24 -2.27 12.44
CA PRO A 104 -11.72 -1.59 13.62
C PRO A 104 -12.71 -1.54 14.79
N ASP A 105 -13.98 -1.21 14.51
CA ASP A 105 -15.04 -1.13 15.52
C ASP A 105 -15.29 -2.49 16.17
N ARG A 106 -15.42 -3.50 15.34
CA ARG A 106 -15.64 -4.89 15.80
C ARG A 106 -14.49 -5.38 16.68
N LEU A 107 -13.24 -5.16 16.26
CA LEU A 107 -12.05 -5.54 17.04
C LEU A 107 -11.98 -4.75 18.35
N TRP A 108 -12.19 -3.43 18.29
CA TRP A 108 -12.15 -2.56 19.45
C TRP A 108 -13.14 -2.98 20.52
N HIS A 109 -14.40 -3.16 20.15
CA HIS A 109 -15.44 -3.56 21.08
C HIS A 109 -15.27 -5.00 21.60
N ALA A 110 -14.85 -5.93 20.76
CA ALA A 110 -14.58 -7.30 21.18
C ALA A 110 -13.42 -7.37 22.17
N ALA A 111 -12.32 -6.66 21.90
CA ALA A 111 -11.14 -6.64 22.75
C ALA A 111 -11.40 -5.97 24.10
N ARG A 112 -12.19 -4.89 24.13
CA ARG A 112 -12.58 -4.25 25.39
C ARG A 112 -13.43 -5.13 26.30
N ARG A 113 -14.26 -6.01 25.72
CA ARG A 113 -15.08 -6.97 26.50
C ARG A 113 -14.27 -8.17 27.01
N ALA A 114 -13.28 -8.62 26.24
CA ALA A 114 -12.55 -9.85 26.54
C ALA A 114 -11.53 -9.69 27.70
N ASN A 115 -11.08 -8.50 28.00
CA ASN A 115 -10.12 -8.14 29.07
C ASN A 115 -9.00 -9.16 29.28
N SER A 116 -8.33 -9.57 28.23
CA SER A 116 -7.25 -10.55 28.21
C SER A 116 -5.93 -9.94 27.72
N HIS A 117 -4.81 -10.58 28.00
CA HIS A 117 -3.50 -10.14 27.46
C HIS A 117 -3.49 -10.00 25.92
N ARG A 118 -4.26 -10.83 25.23
CA ARG A 118 -4.44 -10.75 23.78
C ARG A 118 -5.23 -9.52 23.38
N SER A 119 -6.18 -9.09 24.19
CA SER A 119 -7.02 -7.92 23.95
C SER A 119 -6.19 -6.65 23.77
N PHE A 120 -5.06 -6.51 24.46
CA PHE A 120 -4.17 -5.36 24.30
C PHE A 120 -3.57 -5.28 22.89
N VAL A 121 -3.19 -6.42 22.31
CA VAL A 121 -2.70 -6.49 20.93
C VAL A 121 -3.84 -6.25 19.93
N ASP A 122 -5.02 -6.78 20.20
CA ASP A 122 -6.19 -6.62 19.32
C ASP A 122 -6.70 -5.17 19.31
N LEU A 123 -6.66 -4.45 20.44
CA LEU A 123 -6.95 -3.01 20.52
C LEU A 123 -5.97 -2.17 19.67
N GLN A 124 -4.68 -2.45 19.77
CA GLN A 124 -3.67 -1.79 18.94
C GLN A 124 -3.85 -2.12 17.46
N THR A 125 -4.26 -3.36 17.14
CA THR A 125 -4.54 -3.78 15.77
C THR A 125 -5.76 -3.07 15.21
N ALA A 126 -6.80 -2.87 16.04
CA ALA A 126 -7.95 -2.05 15.68
C ALA A 126 -7.55 -0.61 15.35
N LEU A 127 -6.75 0.04 16.22
CA LEU A 127 -6.23 1.38 15.98
C LEU A 127 -5.36 1.46 14.72
N ALA A 128 -4.53 0.45 14.48
CA ALA A 128 -3.67 0.40 13.29
C ALA A 128 -4.49 0.32 12.00
N ILE A 129 -5.52 -0.53 11.95
CA ILE A 129 -6.40 -0.66 10.79
C ILE A 129 -7.22 0.61 10.60
N ASP A 130 -7.75 1.19 11.68
CA ASP A 130 -8.52 2.44 11.64
C ASP A 130 -7.68 3.60 11.11
N LEU A 131 -6.45 3.74 11.60
CA LEU A 131 -5.47 4.69 11.06
C LEU A 131 -5.22 4.47 9.57
N LEU A 132 -5.01 3.23 9.11
CA LEU A 132 -4.72 2.92 7.70
C LEU A 132 -5.91 3.16 6.78
N ILE A 133 -7.13 3.02 7.28
CA ILE A 133 -8.36 3.34 6.53
C ILE A 133 -8.45 4.85 6.26
N HIS A 134 -8.18 5.66 7.29
CA HIS A 134 -8.30 7.12 7.19
C HIS A 134 -7.04 7.77 6.62
N VAL A 135 -5.86 7.25 6.99
CA VAL A 135 -4.56 7.79 6.60
C VAL A 135 -3.66 6.65 6.10
N PRO A 136 -3.53 6.48 4.78
CA PRO A 136 -2.81 5.34 4.19
C PRO A 136 -1.29 5.46 4.35
N LEU A 137 -0.80 5.45 5.59
CA LEU A 137 0.61 5.55 5.93
C LEU A 137 1.41 4.35 5.41
N ARG A 138 2.69 4.59 5.13
CA ARG A 138 3.65 3.48 4.99
C ARG A 138 3.91 2.87 6.36
N MET A 139 4.19 1.56 6.42
CA MET A 139 4.44 0.89 7.70
C MET A 139 5.63 1.49 8.48
N GLN A 140 6.64 2.00 7.78
CA GLN A 140 7.76 2.71 8.40
C GLN A 140 7.34 4.01 9.12
N ASN A 141 6.20 4.61 8.72
CA ASN A 141 5.65 5.80 9.37
C ASN A 141 4.58 5.44 10.40
N LEU A 142 3.79 4.39 10.16
CA LEU A 142 2.76 3.93 11.09
C LEU A 142 3.36 3.34 12.37
N SER A 143 4.34 2.44 12.22
CA SER A 143 4.88 1.66 13.35
C SER A 143 5.53 2.53 14.45
N PRO A 144 6.31 3.58 14.13
CA PRO A 144 6.97 4.41 15.14
C PRO A 144 6.10 5.59 15.63
N LEU A 145 4.81 5.63 15.34
CA LEU A 145 3.96 6.75 15.75
C LEU A 145 4.00 7.01 17.26
N LYS A 146 4.25 8.27 17.61
CA LYS A 146 4.34 8.76 18.99
C LYS A 146 3.20 9.76 19.25
N PHE A 147 2.62 9.68 20.46
CA PHE A 147 1.54 10.56 20.87
C PHE A 147 1.97 12.03 20.97
N ASP A 148 3.14 12.30 21.56
CA ASP A 148 3.56 13.68 21.83
C ASP A 148 4.32 14.32 20.66
N VAL A 149 4.57 13.60 19.59
CA VAL A 149 5.34 14.08 18.42
C VAL A 149 4.45 14.16 17.19
N HIS A 150 3.65 13.11 16.93
CA HIS A 150 2.93 12.96 15.69
C HIS A 150 1.43 13.22 15.80
N LEU A 151 0.86 13.12 17.01
CA LEU A 151 -0.58 13.24 17.23
C LEU A 151 -0.89 14.51 18.02
N HIS A 152 -1.70 15.37 17.45
CA HIS A 152 -2.08 16.65 18.05
C HIS A 152 -3.60 16.69 18.24
N PHE A 153 -4.04 17.07 19.44
CA PHE A 153 -5.46 17.14 19.83
C PHE A 153 -5.83 18.59 20.18
N PRO A 154 -5.84 19.51 19.19
CA PRO A 154 -5.92 20.95 19.45
C PRO A 154 -7.24 21.40 20.05
N GLN A 155 -8.32 20.68 19.79
CA GLN A 155 -9.67 21.07 20.20
C GLN A 155 -10.21 20.24 21.38
N GLY A 156 -9.37 19.37 21.99
CA GLY A 156 -9.76 18.52 23.11
C GLY A 156 -10.57 17.27 22.73
N PRO A 157 -11.28 16.67 23.69
CA PRO A 157 -12.06 15.44 23.49
C PRO A 157 -13.21 15.61 22.48
N ARG A 158 -13.59 14.53 21.82
CA ARG A 158 -14.70 14.46 20.84
C ARG A 158 -14.54 15.40 19.66
N LYS A 159 -13.32 15.77 19.35
CA LYS A 159 -12.96 16.64 18.22
C LYS A 159 -11.93 15.96 17.35
N PRO A 160 -11.83 16.35 16.08
CA PRO A 160 -10.78 15.85 15.19
C PRO A 160 -9.38 16.06 15.78
N ALA A 161 -8.50 15.11 15.51
CA ALA A 161 -7.09 15.24 15.81
C ALA A 161 -6.29 15.42 14.52
N LEU A 162 -5.04 15.87 14.65
CA LEU A 162 -4.12 15.96 13.53
C LEU A 162 -3.00 14.93 13.70
N ILE A 163 -2.60 14.33 12.59
CA ILE A 163 -1.38 13.53 12.49
C ILE A 163 -0.39 14.25 11.59
N THR A 164 0.81 14.51 12.11
CA THR A 164 1.88 15.20 11.40
C THR A 164 3.10 14.31 11.37
N ILE A 165 3.70 14.10 10.20
CA ILE A 165 4.96 13.37 10.02
C ILE A 165 5.90 14.26 9.20
N ASN A 166 7.03 14.59 9.78
CA ASN A 166 8.00 15.48 9.15
C ASN A 166 8.65 14.81 7.93
N ARG A 167 9.04 15.63 6.96
CA ARG A 167 9.70 15.19 5.73
C ARG A 167 10.90 14.27 5.98
N ASP A 168 11.66 14.49 7.05
CA ASP A 168 12.84 13.69 7.35
C ASP A 168 12.54 12.26 7.76
N GLU A 169 11.33 12.00 8.25
CA GLU A 169 10.83 10.69 8.61
C GLU A 169 10.14 9.98 7.43
N THR A 170 9.90 10.69 6.32
CA THR A 170 9.23 10.13 5.15
C THR A 170 10.21 9.71 4.07
N LYS A 171 9.93 8.58 3.39
CA LYS A 171 10.74 8.12 2.25
C LYS A 171 10.79 9.13 1.10
N THR A 172 9.73 9.90 0.94
CA THR A 172 9.54 10.85 -0.17
C THR A 172 9.98 12.27 0.16
N LYS A 173 10.48 12.50 1.38
CA LYS A 173 10.92 13.82 1.88
C LYS A 173 9.86 14.90 1.75
N ILE A 174 8.60 14.54 2.02
CA ILE A 174 7.42 15.41 2.04
C ILE A 174 6.82 15.37 3.44
N ASP A 175 6.43 16.53 3.96
CA ASP A 175 5.65 16.63 5.19
C ASP A 175 4.24 16.06 4.94
N LEU A 176 3.77 15.22 5.86
CA LEU A 176 2.45 14.63 5.79
C LEU A 176 1.60 15.15 6.95
N ASN A 177 0.48 15.79 6.62
CA ASN A 177 -0.47 16.33 7.58
C ASN A 177 -1.87 15.82 7.23
N TYR A 178 -2.49 15.13 8.18
CA TYR A 178 -3.83 14.57 8.00
C TYR A 178 -4.71 14.87 9.20
N GLU A 179 -5.98 15.07 8.93
CA GLU A 179 -7.00 15.14 9.97
C GLU A 179 -7.53 13.74 10.27
N LEU A 180 -7.67 13.42 11.54
CA LEU A 180 -8.27 12.18 12.04
C LEU A 180 -9.69 12.47 12.55
N PRO A 181 -10.67 11.61 12.22
CA PRO A 181 -12.03 11.77 12.73
C PRO A 181 -12.07 11.73 14.26
N ALA A 182 -13.01 12.46 14.84
CA ALA A 182 -13.18 12.56 16.30
C ALA A 182 -13.28 11.18 16.98
N ALA A 183 -14.00 10.23 16.37
CA ALA A 183 -14.14 8.88 16.92
C ALA A 183 -12.80 8.13 17.04
N LEU A 184 -11.90 8.27 16.04
CA LEU A 184 -10.56 7.69 16.10
C LEU A 184 -9.68 8.44 17.10
N ALA A 185 -9.79 9.77 17.14
CA ALA A 185 -9.08 10.59 18.12
C ALA A 185 -9.43 10.20 19.56
N ASP A 186 -10.71 9.98 19.86
CA ASP A 186 -11.18 9.53 21.18
C ASP A 186 -10.65 8.14 21.53
N ARG A 187 -10.62 7.21 20.57
CA ARG A 187 -10.02 5.88 20.79
C ARG A 187 -8.52 5.96 21.11
N LEU A 188 -7.80 6.80 20.39
CA LEU A 188 -6.37 7.02 20.66
C LEU A 188 -6.14 7.62 22.05
N GLN A 189 -6.97 8.57 22.47
CA GLN A 189 -6.90 9.15 23.81
C GLN A 189 -7.28 8.14 24.90
N ALA A 190 -8.37 7.38 24.74
CA ALA A 190 -8.78 6.32 25.65
C ALA A 190 -7.69 5.22 25.76
N TYR A 191 -7.11 4.83 24.64
CA TYR A 191 -5.98 3.90 24.64
C TYR A 191 -4.80 4.43 25.44
N ARG A 192 -4.40 5.69 25.20
CA ARG A 192 -3.25 6.33 25.86
C ARG A 192 -3.44 6.54 27.35
N ASN A 193 -4.64 7.00 27.73
CA ASN A 193 -4.88 7.51 29.09
C ASN A 193 -5.43 6.47 30.05
N GLU A 194 -6.13 5.45 29.54
CA GLU A 194 -6.84 4.45 30.35
C GLU A 194 -6.32 3.04 30.10
N ILE A 195 -6.33 2.58 28.82
CA ILE A 195 -6.15 1.18 28.50
C ILE A 195 -4.69 0.75 28.64
N ALA A 196 -3.78 1.49 28.00
CA ALA A 196 -2.36 1.14 28.05
C ALA A 196 -1.79 1.26 29.47
N PRO A 197 -2.08 2.30 30.27
CA PRO A 197 -1.63 2.36 31.67
C PRO A 197 -2.10 1.18 32.51
N ALA A 198 -3.32 0.70 32.32
CA ALA A 198 -3.83 -0.47 33.04
C ALA A 198 -3.05 -1.77 32.72
N VAL A 199 -2.42 -1.86 31.53
CA VAL A 199 -1.65 -3.05 31.12
C VAL A 199 -0.18 -2.92 31.42
N ILE A 200 0.44 -1.76 31.15
CA ILE A 200 1.89 -1.57 31.23
C ILE A 200 2.34 -0.70 32.43
N GLY A 201 1.41 -0.27 33.29
CA GLY A 201 1.69 0.50 34.50
C GLY A 201 2.10 1.96 34.27
N ARG A 202 2.07 2.45 33.01
CA ARG A 202 2.47 3.83 32.68
C ARG A 202 1.78 4.34 31.42
N ARG A 203 1.67 5.65 31.29
CA ARG A 203 1.18 6.31 30.10
C ARG A 203 2.19 6.12 28.94
N PRO A 204 1.77 5.58 27.79
CA PRO A 204 2.68 5.33 26.67
C PRO A 204 2.95 6.60 25.86
N ASN A 205 4.15 6.70 25.31
CA ASN A 205 4.45 7.68 24.27
C ASN A 205 4.27 7.10 22.86
N VAL A 206 4.41 5.80 22.67
CA VAL A 206 4.20 5.14 21.36
C VAL A 206 2.88 4.36 21.35
N ILE A 207 2.27 4.21 20.15
CA ILE A 207 0.98 3.53 20.03
C ILE A 207 1.18 2.00 20.13
N PHE A 208 2.17 1.44 19.43
CA PHE A 208 2.32 -0.01 19.26
C PHE A 208 3.35 -0.59 20.22
N LEU A 209 2.86 -1.30 21.20
CA LEU A 209 3.62 -1.84 22.33
C LEU A 209 3.43 -3.33 22.50
N THR A 210 4.43 -3.98 23.09
CA THR A 210 4.25 -5.32 23.72
C THR A 210 3.55 -5.17 25.06
N ASN A 211 3.08 -6.27 25.63
CA ASN A 211 2.48 -6.29 26.99
C ASN A 211 3.47 -5.88 28.08
N THR A 212 4.78 -5.92 27.79
CA THR A 212 5.84 -5.45 28.69
C THR A 212 6.19 -3.98 28.50
N GLY A 213 5.44 -3.25 27.65
CA GLY A 213 5.67 -1.83 27.39
C GLY A 213 6.85 -1.51 26.48
N ARG A 214 7.44 -2.51 25.80
CA ARG A 214 8.45 -2.30 24.75
C ARG A 214 7.77 -2.00 23.41
N THR A 215 8.40 -1.21 22.55
CA THR A 215 7.89 -0.95 21.19
C THR A 215 7.82 -2.24 20.38
N ARG A 216 6.68 -2.46 19.72
CA ARG A 216 6.51 -3.59 18.79
C ARG A 216 7.28 -3.34 17.50
N SER A 217 7.84 -4.39 16.94
CA SER A 217 8.50 -4.29 15.64
C SER A 217 7.48 -4.02 14.52
N GLN A 218 7.94 -3.36 13.47
CA GLN A 218 7.15 -3.12 12.27
C GLN A 218 6.58 -4.42 11.69
N ALA A 219 7.38 -5.48 11.64
CA ALA A 219 6.97 -6.78 11.14
C ALA A 219 5.85 -7.41 12.00
N ALA A 220 5.98 -7.33 13.34
CA ALA A 220 4.95 -7.85 14.26
C ALA A 220 3.62 -7.08 14.12
N THR A 221 3.69 -5.75 13.97
CA THR A 221 2.50 -4.91 13.75
C THR A 221 1.86 -5.22 12.40
N ALA A 222 2.63 -5.30 11.32
CA ALA A 222 2.14 -5.64 9.99
C ALA A 222 1.48 -7.04 9.95
N ASN A 223 2.09 -8.01 10.61
CA ASN A 223 1.56 -9.38 10.69
C ASN A 223 0.26 -9.45 11.49
N ALA A 224 0.12 -8.68 12.58
CA ALA A 224 -1.13 -8.61 13.34
C ALA A 224 -2.27 -8.03 12.49
N ILE A 225 -2.02 -6.94 11.76
CA ILE A 225 -2.98 -6.34 10.83
C ILE A 225 -3.40 -7.36 9.76
N HIS A 226 -2.44 -7.99 9.09
CA HIS A 226 -2.71 -8.98 8.05
C HIS A 226 -3.54 -10.16 8.57
N LYS A 227 -3.15 -10.74 9.72
CA LYS A 227 -3.87 -11.86 10.34
C LYS A 227 -5.30 -11.49 10.74
N ALA A 228 -5.51 -10.27 11.25
CA ALA A 228 -6.84 -9.80 11.62
C ALA A 228 -7.73 -9.66 10.37
N ILE A 229 -7.24 -9.06 9.30
CA ILE A 229 -8.00 -8.90 8.05
C ILE A 229 -8.33 -10.26 7.45
N LEU A 230 -7.35 -11.16 7.36
CA LEU A 230 -7.57 -12.51 6.84
C LEU A 230 -8.63 -13.27 7.66
N ARG A 231 -8.53 -13.19 9.00
CA ARG A 231 -9.44 -13.92 9.91
C ARG A 231 -10.87 -13.40 9.88
N TYR A 232 -11.06 -12.08 9.83
CA TYR A 232 -12.38 -11.46 10.05
C TYR A 232 -13.05 -10.95 8.79
N VAL A 233 -12.30 -10.72 7.72
CA VAL A 233 -12.80 -10.26 6.41
C VAL A 233 -12.62 -11.34 5.34
N GLY A 234 -11.70 -12.29 5.53
CA GLY A 234 -11.46 -13.38 4.58
C GLY A 234 -10.58 -12.99 3.39
N ILE A 235 -9.95 -11.81 3.41
CA ILE A 235 -9.09 -11.35 2.31
C ILE A 235 -7.61 -11.33 2.70
N ASN A 236 -6.75 -11.71 1.77
CA ASN A 236 -5.30 -11.66 1.95
C ASN A 236 -4.78 -10.26 1.64
N MET A 237 -4.90 -9.34 2.61
CA MET A 237 -4.52 -7.94 2.47
C MET A 237 -3.43 -7.56 3.46
N THR A 238 -2.39 -6.91 2.96
CA THR A 238 -1.27 -6.38 3.75
C THR A 238 -1.44 -4.88 3.99
N PRO A 239 -0.77 -4.29 5.01
CA PRO A 239 -0.87 -2.85 5.29
C PRO A 239 -0.52 -1.96 4.09
N HIS A 240 0.44 -2.36 3.25
CA HIS A 240 0.81 -1.57 2.07
C HIS A 240 -0.34 -1.43 1.07
N GLN A 241 -1.22 -2.42 1.00
CA GLN A 241 -2.34 -2.43 0.05
C GLN A 241 -3.48 -1.47 0.43
N PHE A 242 -3.53 -0.96 1.68
CA PHE A 242 -4.41 0.15 2.05
C PHE A 242 -4.17 1.40 1.20
N ARG A 243 -2.93 1.65 0.80
CA ARG A 243 -2.60 2.78 -0.08
C ARG A 243 -3.22 2.64 -1.46
N HIS A 244 -3.22 1.43 -2.01
CA HIS A 244 -3.89 1.15 -3.28
C HIS A 244 -5.42 1.22 -3.14
N TRP A 245 -5.95 0.74 -2.03
CA TRP A 245 -7.37 0.80 -1.74
C TRP A 245 -7.86 2.25 -1.52
N CYS A 246 -7.11 3.07 -0.80
CA CYS A 246 -7.38 4.50 -0.64
C CYS A 246 -7.43 5.22 -1.99
N ALA A 247 -6.42 5.01 -2.83
CA ALA A 247 -6.41 5.57 -4.18
C ALA A 247 -7.64 5.13 -4.99
N LYS A 248 -7.98 3.85 -4.92
CA LYS A 248 -9.17 3.32 -5.57
C LYS A 248 -10.43 4.01 -5.07
N ILE A 249 -10.66 4.14 -3.77
CA ILE A 249 -11.84 4.80 -3.21
C ILE A 249 -11.95 6.24 -3.71
N ILE A 250 -10.85 7.01 -3.70
CA ILE A 250 -10.84 8.40 -4.17
C ILE A 250 -11.22 8.47 -5.65
N LEU A 251 -10.56 7.66 -6.48
CA LEU A 251 -10.84 7.63 -7.92
C LEU A 251 -12.21 7.02 -8.23
N ASP A 252 -12.71 6.13 -7.35
CA ASP A 252 -14.05 5.57 -7.41
C ASP A 252 -15.12 6.63 -7.22
N HIS A 253 -14.90 7.56 -6.36
CA HIS A 253 -15.83 8.64 -6.06
C HIS A 253 -15.63 9.85 -7.00
N ASN A 254 -14.38 10.18 -7.32
CA ASN A 254 -14.01 11.31 -8.16
C ASN A 254 -13.09 10.85 -9.30
N PRO A 255 -13.62 10.41 -10.43
CA PRO A 255 -12.84 10.03 -11.60
C PRO A 255 -11.90 11.16 -12.04
N GLY A 256 -10.63 10.84 -12.29
CA GLY A 256 -9.63 11.82 -12.68
C GLY A 256 -8.94 12.58 -11.54
N ALA A 257 -9.34 12.39 -10.27
CA ALA A 257 -8.77 13.06 -9.12
C ALA A 257 -7.36 12.54 -8.72
N TYR A 258 -6.47 12.38 -9.70
CA TYR A 258 -5.11 11.86 -9.47
C TYR A 258 -4.27 12.77 -8.58
N GLU A 259 -4.48 14.08 -8.63
CA GLU A 259 -3.76 15.02 -7.77
C GLU A 259 -4.14 14.83 -6.30
N LEU A 260 -5.43 14.63 -6.01
CA LEU A 260 -5.90 14.32 -4.67
C LEU A 260 -5.27 13.00 -4.16
N VAL A 261 -5.21 11.97 -5.01
CA VAL A 261 -4.52 10.70 -4.69
C VAL A 261 -3.04 10.94 -4.45
N ARG A 262 -2.37 11.75 -5.27
CA ARG A 262 -0.95 12.09 -5.09
C ARG A 262 -0.69 12.70 -3.73
N GLN A 263 -1.47 13.70 -3.34
CA GLN A 263 -1.37 14.38 -2.06
C GLN A 263 -1.65 13.41 -0.91
N MET A 264 -2.75 12.66 -0.98
CA MET A 264 -3.15 11.69 0.05
C MET A 264 -2.11 10.59 0.27
N LEU A 265 -1.43 10.16 -0.79
CA LEU A 265 -0.36 9.15 -0.71
C LEU A 265 1.03 9.73 -0.44
N GLY A 266 1.21 11.05 -0.44
CA GLY A 266 2.52 11.69 -0.32
C GLY A 266 3.47 11.24 -1.45
N HIS A 267 2.98 11.25 -2.70
CA HIS A 267 3.81 11.00 -3.87
C HIS A 267 4.43 12.32 -4.36
N THR A 268 5.70 12.28 -4.76
CA THR A 268 6.41 13.45 -5.31
C THR A 268 6.01 13.78 -6.74
N SER A 269 5.51 12.79 -7.49
CA SER A 269 5.20 12.93 -8.91
C SER A 269 3.79 12.41 -9.23
N LEU A 270 3.04 13.20 -9.99
CA LEU A 270 1.75 12.80 -10.56
C LEU A 270 1.90 11.60 -11.50
N LYS A 271 3.00 11.54 -12.26
CA LYS A 271 3.32 10.41 -13.15
C LYS A 271 3.35 9.07 -12.40
N THR A 272 3.90 9.06 -11.18
CA THR A 272 3.88 7.86 -10.32
C THR A 272 2.45 7.44 -10.02
N THR A 273 1.58 8.38 -9.66
CA THR A 273 0.19 8.10 -9.33
C THR A 273 -0.58 7.61 -10.56
N THR A 274 -0.47 8.29 -11.68
CA THR A 274 -1.18 7.92 -12.91
C THR A 274 -0.73 6.58 -13.46
N SER A 275 0.59 6.28 -13.46
CA SER A 275 1.10 4.99 -13.94
C SER A 275 0.58 3.78 -13.14
N PHE A 276 0.30 3.96 -11.84
CA PHE A 276 -0.26 2.90 -11.00
C PHE A 276 -1.77 2.72 -11.18
N TYR A 277 -2.52 3.79 -11.41
CA TYR A 277 -3.99 3.76 -11.29
C TYR A 277 -4.74 4.04 -12.59
N ALA A 278 -4.09 4.44 -13.68
CA ALA A 278 -4.74 4.70 -14.97
C ALA A 278 -5.56 3.51 -15.50
N GLY A 279 -5.10 2.27 -15.26
CA GLY A 279 -5.83 1.08 -15.69
C GLY A 279 -7.14 0.79 -14.91
N ILE A 280 -7.36 1.47 -13.77
CA ILE A 280 -8.60 1.35 -12.99
C ILE A 280 -9.72 2.18 -13.64
N ASP A 281 -9.38 3.28 -14.30
CA ASP A 281 -10.34 4.25 -14.85
C ASP A 281 -11.11 3.76 -16.07
N THR A 282 -10.57 2.82 -16.86
CA THR A 282 -11.21 2.38 -18.12
C THR A 282 -12.61 1.78 -17.89
N ARG A 283 -12.79 1.00 -16.84
CA ARG A 283 -14.11 0.43 -16.49
C ARG A 283 -15.13 1.48 -16.10
N ARG A 284 -14.67 2.58 -15.49
CA ARG A 284 -15.52 3.67 -15.05
C ARG A 284 -15.82 4.61 -16.17
N ALA A 285 -14.83 4.96 -16.98
CA ALA A 285 -15.05 5.67 -18.21
C ALA A 285 -16.11 4.95 -19.05
N GLY A 286 -16.04 3.61 -19.12
CA GLY A 286 -17.06 2.79 -19.77
C GLY A 286 -18.45 2.91 -19.12
N ARG A 287 -18.53 2.86 -17.77
CA ARG A 287 -19.82 3.05 -17.06
C ARG A 287 -20.36 4.47 -17.24
N ALA A 288 -19.55 5.48 -16.98
CA ALA A 288 -19.95 6.87 -17.14
C ALA A 288 -20.42 7.17 -18.57
N HIS A 289 -19.72 6.60 -19.57
CA HIS A 289 -20.16 6.68 -20.96
C HIS A 289 -21.51 5.97 -21.18
N ALA A 290 -21.67 4.76 -20.64
CA ALA A 290 -22.94 4.02 -20.75
C ALA A 290 -24.10 4.79 -20.11
N ASP A 291 -23.88 5.37 -18.92
CA ASP A 291 -24.89 6.20 -18.23
C ASP A 291 -25.26 7.44 -19.05
N LEU A 292 -24.28 8.12 -19.65
CA LEU A 292 -24.53 9.24 -20.56
C LEU A 292 -25.36 8.81 -21.79
N ILE A 293 -25.05 7.67 -22.39
CA ILE A 293 -25.81 7.13 -23.51
C ILE A 293 -27.25 6.79 -23.09
N MET A 294 -27.43 6.21 -21.89
CA MET A 294 -28.77 5.94 -21.37
C MET A 294 -29.57 7.23 -21.14
N GLN A 295 -28.95 8.25 -20.52
CA GLN A 295 -29.56 9.56 -20.32
C GLN A 295 -29.96 10.22 -21.67
N LEU A 296 -29.10 10.15 -22.68
CA LEU A 296 -29.41 10.66 -24.02
C LEU A 296 -30.57 9.92 -24.68
N ARG A 297 -30.69 8.61 -24.48
CA ARG A 297 -31.82 7.81 -24.98
C ARG A 297 -33.13 8.16 -24.28
N GLU A 298 -33.10 8.48 -23.00
CA GLU A 298 -34.27 8.85 -22.19
C GLU A 298 -34.66 10.32 -22.36
N SER A 299 -33.76 11.16 -22.84
CA SER A 299 -34.01 12.57 -23.04
C SER A 299 -35.14 12.81 -24.07
N LYS A 300 -35.93 13.91 -23.87
CA LYS A 300 -37.03 14.28 -24.74
C LYS A 300 -36.63 14.46 -26.23
N LEU A 301 -35.36 14.74 -26.51
CA LEU A 301 -34.79 14.80 -27.86
C LEU A 301 -34.77 13.43 -28.55
N GLY A 302 -34.64 12.33 -27.81
CA GLY A 302 -34.79 10.97 -28.33
C GLY A 302 -36.24 10.55 -28.55
N ARG A 303 -37.18 11.01 -27.72
CA ARG A 303 -38.63 10.70 -27.83
C ARG A 303 -39.35 11.38 -29.00
N GLY A 304 -38.84 12.53 -29.44
CA GLY A 304 -39.46 13.30 -30.52
C GLY A 304 -39.17 12.81 -31.96
N ARG A 305 -38.17 11.96 -32.16
CA ARG A 305 -37.74 11.49 -33.50
C ARG A 305 -38.16 10.07 -33.86
N HIS A 306 -38.77 9.32 -32.97
CA HIS A 306 -39.15 7.91 -33.26
C HIS A 306 -40.40 7.69 -34.07
N ARG A 307 -41.01 8.79 -34.63
CA ARG A 307 -42.13 8.68 -35.59
C ARG A 307 -41.73 8.89 -37.06
N ARG A 308 -40.46 9.00 -37.40
CA ARG A 308 -40.00 8.95 -38.79
C ARG A 308 -39.37 7.56 -39.03
N THR A 309 -40.12 6.72 -39.74
CA THR A 309 -39.62 5.46 -40.32
C THR A 309 -38.27 5.68 -40.99
N LEU A 310 -37.29 4.93 -40.55
CA LEU A 310 -36.01 4.78 -41.25
C LEU A 310 -36.30 4.14 -42.62
N ARG A 311 -36.51 4.95 -43.67
CA ARG A 311 -36.43 4.47 -45.04
C ARG A 311 -34.95 4.46 -45.41
N PRO A 312 -34.44 3.34 -45.97
CA PRO A 312 -33.09 3.32 -46.57
C PRO A 312 -33.05 4.38 -47.66
N ARG A 313 -31.98 5.11 -47.80
CA ARG A 313 -31.71 5.91 -49.00
C ARG A 313 -31.48 4.91 -50.11
N GLU A 314 -32.40 4.85 -51.06
CA GLU A 314 -32.15 4.24 -52.35
C GLU A 314 -31.14 5.13 -53.07
N GLU A 315 -30.08 4.50 -53.60
CA GLU A 315 -29.07 5.12 -54.45
C GLU A 315 -29.68 5.43 -55.84
#